data_bb9860743e4c93a11953db36b97e56fe
#
_entry.id   bb9860743e4c93a11953db36b97e56fe
#
_cell.length_a   1.000
_cell.length_b   1.000
_cell.length_c   1.000
_cell.angle_alpha   90.00
_cell.angle_beta   90.00
_cell.angle_gamma   90.00
#
_symmetry.space_group_name_H-M   'P 1'
#
loop_
_entity.id
_entity.type
_entity.pdbx_description
1 polymer ?
#
loop_
_entity_poly.entity_id
_entity_poly.type
_entity_poly.pdbx_seq_one_letter_code
_entity_poly.pdbx_strand_id
1 'polypeptide(L)'
;MCDNDAFDDMVKYGSNAGSVTRRQFGALGVGAGVVSLLPLAAEAADVKGQDVDIHTPDGTCDAYFAHPSSGRHPAVLVWPDIFGLRPAFKQMGRRLAASGYAVLTINPFYRKKKAPTAPPNPDFSDPATRNALVSLMNSLTAETTLTDAHAFVPWLDQQPSVDTHRKMATTGYCMGGPFVFRTAAAFPERIGAGATFHGAALVTKNPDSPHLLIPKIKAPFLVAIAESDDKQQPEAKDVLGAAFSKAGIPAVVEVCVGTKHGWCPPDSRVYNHDQAEWAWNAALGVFRTALA
;
A
#
# COMPACT_ATOMS: atom_id res chain seq x y z
N MET A 1 5.20 16.33 8.18
CA MET A 1 5.75 17.31 7.24
C MET A 1 6.55 16.51 6.22
N CYS A 2 5.98 16.30 5.01
CA CYS A 2 6.78 15.79 3.91
C CYS A 2 7.46 17.04 3.33
N ASP A 3 8.67 17.32 3.81
CA ASP A 3 9.45 18.45 3.34
C ASP A 3 9.83 18.26 1.87
N ASN A 4 9.90 19.36 1.12
CA ASN A 4 10.51 19.39 -0.21
C ASN A 4 11.94 18.82 -0.17
N ASP A 5 12.60 18.85 0.98
CA ASP A 5 13.91 18.27 1.24
C ASP A 5 13.91 16.73 1.12
N ALA A 6 12.77 16.03 1.35
CA ALA A 6 12.67 14.59 1.14
C ALA A 6 12.78 14.21 -0.34
N PHE A 7 12.40 15.11 -1.26
CA PHE A 7 12.62 14.95 -2.70
C PHE A 7 14.06 15.31 -3.09
N ASP A 8 14.67 16.30 -2.44
CA ASP A 8 16.04 16.72 -2.70
C ASP A 8 17.07 15.83 -1.96
N ASP A 9 16.76 15.31 -0.78
CA ASP A 9 17.59 14.34 -0.05
C ASP A 9 17.63 12.95 -0.70
N MET A 10 16.66 12.59 -1.53
CA MET A 10 16.68 11.37 -2.35
C MET A 10 17.84 11.35 -3.37
N VAL A 11 18.55 12.44 -3.57
CA VAL A 11 19.59 12.60 -4.61
C VAL A 11 21.00 12.27 -4.11
N LYS A 12 21.27 12.02 -2.81
CA LYS A 12 22.64 12.18 -2.25
C LYS A 12 23.36 10.97 -1.64
N TYR A 13 22.85 9.73 -1.58
CA TYR A 13 23.65 8.65 -0.94
C TYR A 13 23.66 7.34 -1.73
N GLY A 14 24.86 6.80 -1.93
CA GLY A 14 25.16 5.55 -2.65
C GLY A 14 25.76 4.44 -1.78
N SER A 15 25.46 3.26 -2.13
CA SER A 15 26.01 1.89 -2.25
C SER A 15 26.32 1.01 -1.03
N ASN A 16 25.85 -0.22 -1.17
CA ASN A 16 26.29 -1.60 -0.87
C ASN A 16 25.71 -2.34 0.32
N ALA A 17 25.07 -3.44 -0.01
CA ALA A 17 25.14 -4.84 0.44
C ALA A 17 23.81 -5.53 0.81
N GLY A 18 23.51 -6.63 0.12
CA GLY A 18 22.80 -7.79 0.64
C GLY A 18 21.26 -7.83 0.56
N SER A 19 20.69 -8.00 -0.62
CA SER A 19 19.26 -8.24 -0.84
C SER A 19 18.91 -9.73 -0.81
N VAL A 20 17.79 -10.08 -0.15
CA VAL A 20 17.14 -11.40 -0.30
C VAL A 20 16.52 -11.47 -1.69
N THR A 21 17.06 -12.31 -2.56
CA THR A 21 16.65 -12.43 -3.97
C THR A 21 15.42 -13.32 -4.14
N ARG A 22 14.74 -13.23 -5.34
CA ARG A 22 13.67 -14.13 -5.79
C ARG A 22 13.93 -15.62 -5.53
N ARG A 23 15.21 -16.06 -5.54
CA ARG A 23 15.62 -17.43 -5.20
C ARG A 23 15.47 -17.77 -3.71
N GLN A 24 15.63 -16.81 -2.83
CA GLN A 24 15.54 -17.01 -1.37
C GLN A 24 14.09 -17.04 -0.89
N PHE A 25 13.17 -16.39 -1.59
CA PHE A 25 11.73 -16.50 -1.31
C PHE A 25 11.20 -17.93 -1.58
N GLY A 26 11.71 -18.59 -2.62
CA GLY A 26 11.42 -20.01 -2.87
C GLY A 26 11.97 -20.97 -1.80
N ALA A 27 12.98 -20.57 -1.03
CA ALA A 27 13.62 -21.42 -0.02
C ALA A 27 12.98 -21.30 1.38
N LEU A 28 12.26 -20.22 1.68
CA LEU A 28 11.54 -20.05 2.94
C LEU A 28 10.18 -20.79 2.97
N GLY A 29 9.74 -21.31 1.82
CA GLY A 29 8.50 -22.09 1.65
C GLY A 29 8.67 -23.60 1.51
N VAL A 30 9.88 -24.15 1.66
CA VAL A 30 10.13 -25.60 1.46
C VAL A 30 10.28 -26.34 2.78
N GLY A 31 9.14 -26.52 3.45
CA GLY A 31 8.88 -27.71 4.22
C GLY A 31 7.72 -28.45 3.55
N ALA A 32 8.03 -29.48 2.75
CA ALA A 32 7.12 -30.48 2.17
C ALA A 32 6.06 -30.02 1.14
N GLY A 33 6.21 -30.47 -0.09
CA GLY A 33 5.18 -30.58 -1.11
C GLY A 33 5.33 -29.60 -2.27
N VAL A 34 5.73 -30.13 -3.43
CA VAL A 34 5.57 -29.47 -4.73
C VAL A 34 4.06 -29.26 -4.94
N VAL A 35 3.56 -28.09 -4.58
CA VAL A 35 2.24 -27.65 -5.02
C VAL A 35 2.44 -27.05 -6.40
N SER A 36 2.03 -27.80 -7.43
CA SER A 36 1.84 -27.29 -8.77
C SER A 36 1.05 -25.99 -8.69
N LEU A 37 1.68 -24.86 -9.05
CA LEU A 37 1.01 -23.58 -9.29
C LEU A 37 0.22 -23.70 -10.61
N LEU A 38 -0.83 -24.50 -10.61
CA LEU A 38 -1.92 -24.30 -11.54
C LEU A 38 -2.66 -23.05 -11.06
N PRO A 39 -2.92 -22.06 -11.92
CA PRO A 39 -3.88 -21.03 -11.61
C PRO A 39 -5.22 -21.77 -11.46
N LEU A 40 -5.69 -21.99 -10.24
CA LEU A 40 -7.11 -22.16 -10.02
C LEU A 40 -7.73 -20.87 -10.56
N ALA A 41 -8.39 -20.99 -11.69
CA ALA A 41 -9.39 -20.03 -12.13
C ALA A 41 -10.49 -20.06 -11.07
N ALA A 42 -10.28 -19.36 -9.95
CA ALA A 42 -11.38 -19.00 -9.09
C ALA A 42 -12.30 -18.18 -10.01
N GLU A 43 -13.49 -18.66 -10.26
CA GLU A 43 -14.54 -17.86 -10.89
C GLU A 43 -14.51 -16.53 -10.16
N ALA A 44 -14.30 -15.42 -10.93
CA ALA A 44 -14.20 -14.10 -10.33
C ALA A 44 -15.48 -13.87 -9.53
N ALA A 45 -15.35 -13.79 -8.21
CA ALA A 45 -16.51 -13.63 -7.34
C ALA A 45 -17.30 -12.40 -7.80
N ASP A 46 -18.62 -12.53 -7.89
CA ASP A 46 -19.47 -11.38 -8.16
C ASP A 46 -19.22 -10.31 -7.09
N VAL A 47 -18.89 -9.09 -7.53
CA VAL A 47 -18.41 -8.02 -6.66
C VAL A 47 -19.42 -6.88 -6.60
N LYS A 48 -19.88 -6.57 -5.40
CA LYS A 48 -20.58 -5.33 -5.08
C LYS A 48 -19.56 -4.24 -4.80
N GLY A 49 -19.89 -3.01 -5.24
CA GLY A 49 -19.05 -1.85 -4.96
C GLY A 49 -19.88 -0.58 -4.94
N GLN A 50 -19.62 0.28 -3.97
CA GLN A 50 -20.37 1.52 -3.76
C GLN A 50 -19.46 2.63 -3.23
N ASP A 51 -19.80 3.86 -3.56
CA ASP A 51 -19.23 5.03 -2.90
C ASP A 51 -19.83 5.14 -1.50
N VAL A 52 -18.99 5.48 -0.51
CA VAL A 52 -19.37 5.61 0.89
C VAL A 52 -18.77 6.87 1.50
N ASP A 53 -19.46 7.43 2.46
CA ASP A 53 -18.98 8.54 3.29
C ASP A 53 -18.66 8.00 4.71
N ILE A 54 -17.46 8.31 5.22
CA ILE A 54 -17.00 7.86 6.53
C ILE A 54 -16.75 9.07 7.41
N HIS A 55 -17.44 9.13 8.55
CA HIS A 55 -17.19 10.18 9.54
C HIS A 55 -15.86 9.96 10.25
N THR A 56 -15.05 11.00 10.28
CA THR A 56 -13.79 11.07 11.00
C THR A 56 -13.79 12.28 11.93
N PRO A 57 -12.89 12.38 12.91
CA PRO A 57 -12.77 13.58 13.74
C PRO A 57 -12.54 14.87 12.94
N ASP A 58 -11.97 14.77 11.73
CA ASP A 58 -11.58 15.91 10.90
C ASP A 58 -12.55 16.19 9.73
N GLY A 59 -13.69 15.48 9.67
CA GLY A 59 -14.70 15.66 8.65
C GLY A 59 -15.25 14.36 8.08
N THR A 60 -15.79 14.42 6.87
CA THR A 60 -16.37 13.26 6.20
C THR A 60 -15.49 12.84 5.04
N CYS A 61 -14.93 11.64 5.13
CA CYS A 61 -14.08 11.05 4.08
C CYS A 61 -14.96 10.33 3.06
N ASP A 62 -14.95 10.78 1.82
CA ASP A 62 -15.47 10.04 0.69
C ASP A 62 -14.54 8.89 0.32
N ALA A 63 -15.09 7.70 0.16
CA ALA A 63 -14.34 6.47 -0.09
C ALA A 63 -15.11 5.54 -1.04
N TYR A 64 -14.47 4.46 -1.45
CA TYR A 64 -15.10 3.40 -2.24
C TYR A 64 -14.95 2.07 -1.51
N PHE A 65 -16.07 1.40 -1.25
CA PHE A 65 -16.11 0.09 -0.61
C PHE A 65 -16.55 -0.97 -1.61
N ALA A 66 -15.74 -2.03 -1.76
CA ALA A 66 -16.01 -3.17 -2.64
C ALA A 66 -15.80 -4.49 -1.90
N HIS A 67 -16.69 -5.47 -2.13
CA HIS A 67 -16.61 -6.78 -1.50
C HIS A 67 -17.30 -7.85 -2.37
N PRO A 68 -16.99 -9.16 -2.20
CA PRO A 68 -17.77 -10.22 -2.81
C PRO A 68 -19.25 -10.11 -2.46
N SER A 69 -20.14 -10.49 -3.37
CA SER A 69 -21.59 -10.32 -3.24
C SER A 69 -22.21 -11.08 -2.06
N SER A 70 -21.52 -12.10 -1.53
CA SER A 70 -21.97 -12.95 -0.43
C SER A 70 -20.81 -13.31 0.52
N GLY A 71 -21.14 -13.67 1.76
CA GLY A 71 -20.17 -14.09 2.76
C GLY A 71 -19.51 -12.95 3.52
N ARG A 72 -18.62 -13.33 4.45
CA ARG A 72 -17.75 -12.41 5.20
C ARG A 72 -16.30 -12.66 4.79
N HIS A 73 -15.54 -11.58 4.63
CA HIS A 73 -14.22 -11.60 4.05
C HIS A 73 -13.23 -10.80 4.91
N PRO A 74 -11.94 -11.17 4.93
CA PRO A 74 -10.93 -10.34 5.57
C PRO A 74 -10.87 -8.97 4.85
N ALA A 75 -10.70 -7.91 5.63
CA ALA A 75 -10.69 -6.57 5.09
C ALA A 75 -9.32 -6.16 4.53
N VAL A 76 -9.33 -5.24 3.58
CA VAL A 76 -8.13 -4.55 3.07
C VAL A 76 -8.38 -3.05 3.04
N LEU A 77 -7.53 -2.29 3.73
CA LEU A 77 -7.51 -0.83 3.64
C LEU A 77 -6.48 -0.39 2.58
N VAL A 78 -6.92 0.36 1.58
CA VAL A 78 -6.11 0.84 0.45
C VAL A 78 -5.84 2.34 0.58
N TRP A 79 -4.56 2.71 0.60
CA TRP A 79 -4.05 4.07 0.60
C TRP A 79 -3.57 4.45 -0.80
N PRO A 80 -4.31 5.28 -1.55
CA PRO A 80 -3.96 5.70 -2.90
C PRO A 80 -2.68 6.50 -2.98
N ASP A 81 -2.22 6.70 -4.21
CA ASP A 81 -1.13 7.60 -4.57
C ASP A 81 -1.56 9.09 -4.52
N ILE A 82 -0.64 9.99 -4.91
CA ILE A 82 -0.85 11.45 -4.90
C ILE A 82 -2.02 11.93 -5.77
N PHE A 83 -2.48 11.12 -6.73
CA PHE A 83 -3.65 11.46 -7.54
C PHE A 83 -4.98 11.15 -6.83
N GLY A 84 -4.94 10.46 -5.68
CA GLY A 84 -6.07 10.19 -4.82
C GLY A 84 -7.06 9.16 -5.34
N LEU A 85 -8.25 9.15 -4.74
CA LEU A 85 -9.33 8.25 -5.13
C LEU A 85 -9.85 8.60 -6.53
N ARG A 86 -9.76 7.65 -7.46
CA ARG A 86 -10.14 7.79 -8.86
C ARG A 86 -10.54 6.44 -9.47
N PRO A 87 -11.06 6.38 -10.72
CA PRO A 87 -11.53 5.14 -11.33
C PRO A 87 -10.52 3.99 -11.29
N ALA A 88 -9.23 4.24 -11.51
CA ALA A 88 -8.20 3.21 -11.44
C ALA A 88 -8.13 2.56 -10.05
N PHE A 89 -8.13 3.34 -8.97
CA PHE A 89 -8.11 2.79 -7.62
C PHE A 89 -9.42 2.11 -7.23
N LYS A 90 -10.56 2.59 -7.70
CA LYS A 90 -11.85 1.86 -7.56
C LYS A 90 -11.79 0.50 -8.28
N GLN A 91 -11.21 0.45 -9.48
CA GLN A 91 -11.00 -0.80 -10.24
C GLN A 91 -10.04 -1.75 -9.50
N MET A 92 -8.92 -1.25 -8.97
CA MET A 92 -7.99 -2.05 -8.17
C MET A 92 -8.66 -2.59 -6.89
N GLY A 93 -9.47 -1.78 -6.23
CA GLY A 93 -10.27 -2.21 -5.08
C GLY A 93 -11.26 -3.32 -5.45
N ARG A 94 -11.97 -3.20 -6.59
CA ARG A 94 -12.84 -4.27 -7.10
C ARG A 94 -12.06 -5.54 -7.45
N ARG A 95 -10.85 -5.42 -7.99
CA ARG A 95 -9.99 -6.57 -8.31
C ARG A 95 -9.55 -7.31 -7.04
N LEU A 96 -9.22 -6.58 -5.95
CA LEU A 96 -8.97 -7.21 -4.65
C LEU A 96 -10.24 -7.88 -4.09
N ALA A 97 -11.40 -7.24 -4.25
CA ALA A 97 -12.67 -7.82 -3.84
C ALA A 97 -12.97 -9.12 -4.62
N ALA A 98 -12.73 -9.16 -5.93
CA ALA A 98 -12.85 -10.37 -6.74
C ALA A 98 -11.88 -11.48 -6.28
N SER A 99 -10.81 -11.12 -5.57
CA SER A 99 -9.85 -12.06 -4.96
C SER A 99 -10.25 -12.49 -3.54
N GLY A 100 -11.46 -12.12 -3.06
CA GLY A 100 -12.03 -12.60 -1.81
C GLY A 100 -11.83 -11.67 -0.61
N TYR A 101 -11.67 -10.36 -0.80
CA TYR A 101 -11.47 -9.39 0.27
C TYR A 101 -12.61 -8.37 0.33
N ALA A 102 -12.88 -7.81 1.52
CA ALA A 102 -13.70 -6.61 1.68
C ALA A 102 -12.78 -5.38 1.69
N VAL A 103 -12.89 -4.51 0.69
CA VAL A 103 -11.84 -3.53 0.35
C VAL A 103 -12.36 -2.11 0.49
N LEU A 104 -11.71 -1.33 1.33
CA LEU A 104 -11.95 0.11 1.46
C LEU A 104 -10.81 0.89 0.78
N THR A 105 -11.16 1.68 -0.21
CA THR A 105 -10.24 2.60 -0.89
C THR A 105 -10.65 4.02 -0.59
N ILE A 106 -9.81 4.76 0.12
CA ILE A 106 -10.17 6.07 0.70
C ILE A 106 -9.73 7.24 -0.18
N ASN A 107 -10.35 8.40 0.01
CA ASN A 107 -9.80 9.68 -0.45
C ASN A 107 -8.88 10.26 0.64
N PRO A 108 -7.54 10.25 0.47
CA PRO A 108 -6.64 10.77 1.51
C PRO A 108 -6.76 12.28 1.72
N PHE A 109 -7.36 12.99 0.76
CA PHE A 109 -7.44 14.45 0.74
C PHE A 109 -8.79 15.01 1.17
N TYR A 110 -9.69 14.20 1.71
CA TYR A 110 -11.06 14.58 2.03
C TYR A 110 -11.19 15.84 2.89
N ARG A 111 -10.19 16.12 3.75
CA ARG A 111 -10.13 17.36 4.56
C ARG A 111 -10.07 18.63 3.71
N LYS A 112 -9.58 18.52 2.48
CA LYS A 112 -9.34 19.65 1.57
C LYS A 112 -10.22 19.59 0.32
N LYS A 113 -10.48 18.38 -0.20
CA LYS A 113 -11.18 18.21 -1.46
C LYS A 113 -11.80 16.81 -1.58
N LYS A 114 -13.08 16.74 -1.95
CA LYS A 114 -13.70 15.48 -2.38
C LYS A 114 -13.07 14.95 -3.68
N ALA A 115 -13.11 13.64 -3.87
CA ALA A 115 -12.68 13.02 -5.12
C ALA A 115 -13.62 13.39 -6.29
N PRO A 116 -13.09 13.55 -7.51
CA PRO A 116 -11.69 13.38 -7.89
C PRO A 116 -10.84 14.60 -7.46
N THR A 117 -9.67 14.32 -6.92
CA THR A 117 -8.73 15.37 -6.45
C THR A 117 -7.78 15.84 -7.53
N ALA A 118 -7.48 14.97 -8.48
CA ALA A 118 -6.71 15.27 -9.69
C ALA A 118 -7.64 15.51 -10.90
N PRO A 119 -7.19 16.28 -11.92
CA PRO A 119 -7.90 16.39 -13.19
C PRO A 119 -7.91 15.03 -13.94
N PRO A 120 -8.76 14.85 -14.96
CA PRO A 120 -8.66 13.69 -15.84
C PRO A 120 -7.27 13.60 -16.51
N ASN A 121 -6.71 12.38 -16.58
CA ASN A 121 -5.37 12.12 -17.14
C ASN A 121 -4.28 13.05 -16.57
N PRO A 122 -4.07 13.06 -15.24
CA PRO A 122 -3.21 14.02 -14.59
C PRO A 122 -1.78 13.88 -15.08
N ASP A 123 -1.12 15.02 -15.34
CA ASP A 123 0.27 15.09 -15.70
C ASP A 123 1.07 15.72 -14.55
N PHE A 124 1.87 14.92 -13.87
CA PHE A 124 2.71 15.42 -12.77
C PHE A 124 3.89 16.28 -13.30
N SER A 125 4.21 16.21 -14.59
CA SER A 125 5.21 17.10 -15.21
C SER A 125 4.67 18.51 -15.44
N ASP A 126 3.33 18.70 -15.51
CA ASP A 126 2.71 20.02 -15.53
C ASP A 126 2.87 20.72 -14.19
N PRO A 127 3.52 21.90 -14.12
CA PRO A 127 3.78 22.60 -12.87
C PRO A 127 2.52 22.95 -12.07
N ALA A 128 1.43 23.33 -12.74
CA ALA A 128 0.18 23.71 -12.07
C ALA A 128 -0.46 22.48 -11.39
N THR A 129 -0.55 21.37 -12.12
CA THR A 129 -1.05 20.10 -11.60
C THR A 129 -0.19 19.60 -10.44
N ARG A 130 1.14 19.60 -10.63
CA ARG A 130 2.08 19.18 -9.57
C ARG A 130 1.94 20.01 -8.31
N ASN A 131 1.94 21.36 -8.43
CA ASN A 131 1.86 22.24 -7.26
C ASN A 131 0.54 22.06 -6.50
N ALA A 132 -0.58 21.88 -7.21
CA ALA A 132 -1.88 21.60 -6.60
C ALA A 132 -1.88 20.28 -5.82
N LEU A 133 -1.34 19.20 -6.41
CA LEU A 133 -1.26 17.89 -5.78
C LEU A 133 -0.28 17.85 -4.60
N VAL A 134 0.88 18.49 -4.74
CA VAL A 134 1.85 18.64 -3.65
C VAL A 134 1.25 19.44 -2.48
N SER A 135 0.48 20.49 -2.77
CA SER A 135 -0.23 21.23 -1.71
C SER A 135 -1.22 20.35 -0.94
N LEU A 136 -1.94 19.46 -1.64
CA LEU A 136 -2.81 18.47 -0.99
C LEU A 136 -1.98 17.47 -0.16
N MET A 137 -0.91 16.92 -0.73
CA MET A 137 -0.03 15.97 -0.06
C MET A 137 0.57 16.57 1.22
N ASN A 138 1.03 17.82 1.18
CA ASN A 138 1.61 18.52 2.34
C ASN A 138 0.60 18.77 3.47
N SER A 139 -0.70 18.57 3.24
CA SER A 139 -1.71 18.60 4.30
C SER A 139 -1.79 17.28 5.10
N LEU A 140 -1.11 16.24 4.64
CA LEU A 140 -1.09 14.92 5.28
C LEU A 140 0.15 14.80 6.17
N THR A 141 -0.07 14.40 7.41
CA THR A 141 0.98 14.21 8.41
C THR A 141 0.89 12.80 9.00
N ALA A 142 1.86 12.42 9.83
CA ALA A 142 1.76 11.19 10.60
C ALA A 142 0.51 11.17 11.49
N GLU A 143 0.18 12.31 12.12
CA GLU A 143 -0.99 12.46 12.99
C GLU A 143 -2.30 12.32 12.22
N THR A 144 -2.45 13.02 11.08
CA THR A 144 -3.68 12.90 10.26
C THR A 144 -3.86 11.49 9.74
N THR A 145 -2.77 10.78 9.37
CA THR A 145 -2.83 9.36 8.96
C THR A 145 -3.33 8.46 10.08
N LEU A 146 -2.87 8.70 11.31
CA LEU A 146 -3.32 7.93 12.48
C LEU A 146 -4.78 8.21 12.80
N THR A 147 -5.21 9.47 12.78
CA THR A 147 -6.62 9.87 12.93
C THR A 147 -7.50 9.14 11.92
N ASP A 148 -7.06 9.08 10.66
CA ASP A 148 -7.77 8.39 9.59
C ASP A 148 -7.83 6.88 9.82
N ALA A 149 -6.72 6.25 10.14
CA ALA A 149 -6.68 4.83 10.43
C ALA A 149 -7.60 4.45 11.62
N HIS A 150 -7.65 5.29 12.65
CA HIS A 150 -8.56 5.12 13.79
C HIS A 150 -10.05 5.28 13.43
N ALA A 151 -10.38 5.94 12.33
CA ALA A 151 -11.73 5.99 11.81
C ALA A 151 -12.02 4.82 10.85
N PHE A 152 -11.09 4.49 9.95
CA PHE A 152 -11.33 3.53 8.87
C PHE A 152 -11.30 2.07 9.34
N VAL A 153 -10.41 1.72 10.27
CA VAL A 153 -10.31 0.33 10.78
C VAL A 153 -11.60 -0.07 11.52
N PRO A 154 -12.13 0.69 12.48
CA PRO A 154 -13.42 0.36 13.10
C PRO A 154 -14.61 0.45 12.15
N TRP A 155 -14.57 1.36 11.16
CA TRP A 155 -15.63 1.42 10.15
C TRP A 155 -15.68 0.12 9.33
N LEU A 156 -14.52 -0.42 8.92
CA LEU A 156 -14.45 -1.72 8.25
C LEU A 156 -15.02 -2.83 9.12
N ASP A 157 -14.69 -2.85 10.42
CA ASP A 157 -15.17 -3.88 11.34
C ASP A 157 -16.69 -3.87 11.55
N GLN A 158 -17.35 -2.75 11.26
CA GLN A 158 -18.82 -2.62 11.31
C GLN A 158 -19.50 -3.10 10.03
N GLN A 159 -18.79 -3.39 8.96
CA GLN A 159 -19.41 -3.80 7.70
C GLN A 159 -19.87 -5.28 7.76
N PRO A 160 -21.11 -5.61 7.35
CA PRO A 160 -21.62 -6.98 7.38
C PRO A 160 -20.81 -7.97 6.54
N SER A 161 -20.11 -7.49 5.50
CA SER A 161 -19.25 -8.28 4.61
C SER A 161 -17.84 -8.49 5.15
N VAL A 162 -17.49 -7.91 6.30
CA VAL A 162 -16.16 -8.06 6.92
C VAL A 162 -16.19 -9.17 7.95
N ASP A 163 -15.21 -10.07 7.86
CA ASP A 163 -14.94 -11.08 8.86
C ASP A 163 -14.00 -10.50 9.94
N THR A 164 -14.56 -10.16 11.08
CA THR A 164 -13.82 -9.59 12.21
C THR A 164 -13.03 -10.61 13.02
N HIS A 165 -13.24 -11.91 12.78
CA HIS A 165 -12.43 -12.98 13.39
C HIS A 165 -11.09 -13.18 12.67
N ARG A 166 -10.98 -12.67 11.45
CA ARG A 166 -9.75 -12.69 10.66
C ARG A 166 -9.10 -11.31 10.70
N LYS A 167 -7.76 -11.27 10.71
CA LYS A 167 -7.02 -10.02 10.59
C LYS A 167 -7.28 -9.36 9.24
N MET A 168 -6.96 -8.07 9.12
CA MET A 168 -7.05 -7.32 7.86
C MET A 168 -5.67 -7.00 7.31
N ALA A 169 -5.63 -6.68 6.01
CA ALA A 169 -4.43 -6.11 5.39
C ALA A 169 -4.53 -4.60 5.22
N THR A 170 -3.39 -3.97 5.05
CA THR A 170 -3.30 -2.59 4.58
C THR A 170 -2.31 -2.51 3.41
N THR A 171 -2.66 -1.76 2.38
CA THR A 171 -1.82 -1.61 1.19
C THR A 171 -1.79 -0.16 0.73
N GLY A 172 -0.66 0.27 0.16
CA GLY A 172 -0.50 1.65 -0.25
C GLY A 172 0.48 1.84 -1.40
N TYR A 173 0.28 2.92 -2.14
CA TYR A 173 0.97 3.24 -3.37
C TYR A 173 1.59 4.64 -3.29
N CYS A 174 2.85 4.81 -3.71
CA CYS A 174 3.53 6.12 -3.70
C CYS A 174 3.44 6.79 -2.31
N MET A 175 2.79 7.93 -2.23
CA MET A 175 2.45 8.67 -1.01
C MET A 175 1.75 7.79 0.04
N GLY A 176 0.95 6.82 -0.38
CA GLY A 176 0.24 5.88 0.50
C GLY A 176 1.16 4.86 1.18
N GLY A 177 2.39 4.66 0.70
CA GLY A 177 3.33 3.70 1.27
C GLY A 177 3.64 3.92 2.75
N PRO A 178 4.06 5.11 3.19
CA PRO A 178 4.23 5.46 4.61
C PRO A 178 3.00 5.18 5.48
N PHE A 179 1.81 5.35 4.91
CA PHE A 179 0.55 5.16 5.66
C PHE A 179 0.29 3.70 6.00
N VAL A 180 0.78 2.77 5.17
CA VAL A 180 0.76 1.33 5.48
C VAL A 180 1.54 1.02 6.75
N PHE A 181 2.76 1.55 6.89
CA PHE A 181 3.59 1.35 8.08
C PHE A 181 2.93 1.94 9.32
N ARG A 182 2.40 3.17 9.21
CA ARG A 182 1.71 3.86 10.32
C ARG A 182 0.47 3.09 10.75
N THR A 183 -0.34 2.63 9.81
CA THR A 183 -1.54 1.83 10.10
C THR A 183 -1.17 0.51 10.78
N ALA A 184 -0.18 -0.22 10.24
CA ALA A 184 0.22 -1.51 10.80
C ALA A 184 0.83 -1.37 12.21
N ALA A 185 1.59 -0.29 12.46
CA ALA A 185 2.15 -0.01 13.77
C ALA A 185 1.11 0.46 14.81
N ALA A 186 0.05 1.15 14.36
CA ALA A 186 -1.04 1.61 15.23
C ALA A 186 -2.01 0.48 15.60
N PHE A 187 -2.18 -0.51 14.73
CA PHE A 187 -3.11 -1.62 14.92
C PHE A 187 -2.42 -2.99 14.80
N PRO A 188 -1.37 -3.28 15.59
CA PRO A 188 -0.58 -4.50 15.41
C PRO A 188 -1.37 -5.78 15.66
N GLU A 189 -2.45 -5.72 16.45
CA GLU A 189 -3.31 -6.88 16.69
C GLU A 189 -4.35 -7.09 15.58
N ARG A 190 -4.75 -6.02 14.87
CA ARG A 190 -5.78 -6.07 13.84
C ARG A 190 -5.20 -6.20 12.44
N ILE A 191 -4.05 -5.56 12.16
CA ILE A 191 -3.37 -5.67 10.87
C ILE A 191 -2.52 -6.95 10.86
N GLY A 192 -2.86 -7.85 9.93
CA GLY A 192 -2.19 -9.13 9.70
C GLY A 192 -1.25 -9.13 8.51
N ALA A 193 -1.34 -8.14 7.60
CA ALA A 193 -0.45 -8.04 6.45
C ALA A 193 -0.30 -6.59 5.98
N GLY A 194 0.89 -6.23 5.50
CA GLY A 194 1.16 -4.95 4.85
C GLY A 194 1.78 -5.11 3.46
N ALA A 195 1.38 -4.25 2.51
CA ALA A 195 2.03 -4.20 1.21
C ALA A 195 2.19 -2.75 0.73
N THR A 196 3.36 -2.37 0.26
CA THR A 196 3.60 -1.05 -0.31
C THR A 196 4.29 -1.16 -1.67
N PHE A 197 3.84 -0.35 -2.61
CA PHE A 197 4.30 -0.32 -3.99
C PHE A 197 4.85 1.06 -4.30
N HIS A 198 6.11 1.13 -4.77
CA HIS A 198 6.81 2.40 -5.00
C HIS A 198 6.56 3.43 -3.88
N GLY A 199 6.61 2.96 -2.62
CA GLY A 199 6.34 3.82 -1.46
C GLY A 199 7.39 4.93 -1.35
N ALA A 200 6.92 6.18 -1.32
CA ALA A 200 7.79 7.33 -1.17
C ALA A 200 8.22 7.50 0.31
N ALA A 201 9.44 8.00 0.53
CA ALA A 201 9.93 8.41 1.85
C ALA A 201 9.79 7.33 2.95
N LEU A 202 10.02 6.05 2.61
CA LEU A 202 9.97 4.95 3.59
C LEU A 202 11.15 4.96 4.55
N VAL A 203 12.29 5.48 4.10
CA VAL A 203 13.52 5.67 4.90
C VAL A 203 13.93 7.13 4.78
N THR A 204 13.85 7.86 5.87
CA THR A 204 14.23 9.27 5.97
C THR A 204 15.02 9.52 7.25
N LYS A 205 15.59 10.71 7.40
CA LYS A 205 16.26 11.15 8.64
C LYS A 205 15.29 11.68 9.68
N ASN A 206 14.00 11.83 9.33
CA ASN A 206 13.00 12.36 10.23
C ASN A 206 12.68 11.37 11.37
N PRO A 207 12.38 11.86 12.58
CA PRO A 207 12.07 11.00 13.72
C PRO A 207 10.77 10.19 13.55
N ASP A 208 9.89 10.58 12.62
CA ASP A 208 8.65 9.89 12.25
C ASP A 208 8.78 9.02 10.98
N SER A 209 10.02 8.73 10.57
CA SER A 209 10.29 7.91 9.38
C SER A 209 9.65 6.52 9.50
N PRO A 210 8.96 6.04 8.44
CA PRO A 210 8.23 4.78 8.45
C PRO A 210 9.03 3.57 8.91
N HIS A 211 10.30 3.44 8.49
CA HIS A 211 11.15 2.31 8.88
C HIS A 211 11.38 2.21 10.40
N LEU A 212 11.28 3.33 11.14
CA LEU A 212 11.41 3.35 12.59
C LEU A 212 10.18 2.77 13.31
N LEU A 213 9.07 2.59 12.60
CA LEU A 213 7.86 1.98 13.12
C LEU A 213 7.87 0.46 13.06
N ILE A 214 8.79 -0.15 12.29
CA ILE A 214 8.88 -1.60 12.09
C ILE A 214 8.88 -2.39 13.42
N PRO A 215 9.60 -1.98 14.49
CA PRO A 215 9.55 -2.71 15.77
C PRO A 215 8.17 -2.77 16.45
N LYS A 216 7.21 -1.94 16.02
CA LYS A 216 5.83 -1.94 16.54
C LYS A 216 4.88 -2.78 15.68
N ILE A 217 5.32 -3.24 14.52
CA ILE A 217 4.52 -4.04 13.58
C ILE A 217 4.59 -5.51 13.98
N LYS A 218 3.49 -6.26 13.77
CA LYS A 218 3.43 -7.72 13.94
C LYS A 218 3.09 -8.49 12.66
N ALA A 219 2.87 -7.75 11.58
CA ALA A 219 2.42 -8.27 10.30
C ALA A 219 3.59 -8.53 9.34
N PRO A 220 3.58 -9.60 8.54
CA PRO A 220 4.48 -9.74 7.39
C PRO A 220 4.24 -8.64 6.36
N PHE A 221 5.30 -8.30 5.62
CA PHE A 221 5.29 -7.17 4.68
C PHE A 221 5.82 -7.51 3.30
N LEU A 222 5.22 -6.88 2.27
CA LEU A 222 5.79 -6.71 0.95
C LEU A 222 6.17 -5.24 0.75
N VAL A 223 7.41 -4.97 0.38
CA VAL A 223 7.90 -3.66 -0.05
C VAL A 223 8.43 -3.79 -1.47
N ALA A 224 7.64 -3.37 -2.46
CA ALA A 224 8.01 -3.41 -3.87
C ALA A 224 8.50 -2.01 -4.30
N ILE A 225 9.80 -1.89 -4.53
CA ILE A 225 10.50 -0.63 -4.82
C ILE A 225 10.64 -0.48 -6.34
N ALA A 226 10.39 0.70 -6.89
CA ALA A 226 10.69 0.96 -8.29
C ALA A 226 12.20 1.01 -8.52
N GLU A 227 12.68 0.52 -9.68
CA GLU A 227 14.10 0.65 -10.02
C GLU A 227 14.56 2.12 -10.04
N SER A 228 13.69 3.04 -10.47
CA SER A 228 14.03 4.47 -10.44
C SER A 228 14.21 5.00 -9.02
N ASP A 229 13.42 4.51 -8.06
CA ASP A 229 13.50 4.93 -6.65
C ASP A 229 14.72 4.31 -5.98
N ASP A 230 15.03 3.05 -6.28
CA ASP A 230 16.26 2.38 -5.82
C ASP A 230 17.52 3.10 -6.31
N LYS A 231 17.52 3.60 -7.56
CA LYS A 231 18.64 4.40 -8.09
C LYS A 231 18.81 5.74 -7.37
N GLN A 232 17.74 6.32 -6.84
CA GLN A 232 17.78 7.58 -6.09
C GLN A 232 18.18 7.36 -4.63
N GLN A 233 17.74 6.27 -4.01
CA GLN A 233 18.05 5.94 -2.62
C GLN A 233 18.40 4.44 -2.49
N PRO A 234 19.57 4.03 -2.97
CA PRO A 234 19.94 2.61 -3.06
C PRO A 234 20.06 1.90 -1.70
N GLU A 235 20.33 2.64 -0.63
CA GLU A 235 20.43 2.09 0.73
C GLU A 235 19.07 1.80 1.37
N ALA A 236 17.97 2.36 0.85
CA ALA A 236 16.66 2.24 1.49
C ALA A 236 16.19 0.78 1.61
N LYS A 237 16.43 -0.05 0.59
CA LYS A 237 16.09 -1.48 0.62
C LYS A 237 16.83 -2.23 1.72
N ASP A 238 18.11 -1.93 1.91
CA ASP A 238 18.96 -2.58 2.90
C ASP A 238 18.57 -2.17 4.32
N VAL A 239 18.29 -0.87 4.53
CA VAL A 239 17.79 -0.34 5.81
C VAL A 239 16.45 -0.99 6.18
N LEU A 240 15.53 -1.10 5.23
CA LEU A 240 14.23 -1.75 5.45
C LEU A 240 14.40 -3.25 5.75
N GLY A 241 15.19 -3.96 4.94
CA GLY A 241 15.47 -5.38 5.14
C GLY A 241 16.10 -5.67 6.50
N ALA A 242 17.09 -4.87 6.91
CA ALA A 242 17.74 -4.97 8.20
C ALA A 242 16.77 -4.68 9.36
N ALA A 243 15.90 -3.67 9.22
CA ALA A 243 14.92 -3.32 10.25
C ALA A 243 13.87 -4.44 10.44
N PHE A 244 13.34 -5.01 9.36
CA PHE A 244 12.42 -6.15 9.43
C PHE A 244 13.10 -7.39 10.03
N SER A 245 14.32 -7.72 9.58
CA SER A 245 15.10 -8.83 10.13
C SER A 245 15.37 -8.68 11.63
N LYS A 246 15.79 -7.49 12.06
CA LYS A 246 16.02 -7.18 13.48
C LYS A 246 14.75 -7.30 14.33
N ALA A 247 13.61 -6.95 13.75
CA ALA A 247 12.31 -7.07 14.44
C ALA A 247 11.74 -8.51 14.40
N GLY A 248 12.37 -9.45 13.67
CA GLY A 248 11.87 -10.81 13.49
C GLY A 248 10.59 -10.88 12.66
N ILE A 249 10.32 -9.88 11.80
CA ILE A 249 9.12 -9.80 10.97
C ILE A 249 9.45 -10.32 9.57
N PRO A 250 8.70 -11.31 9.06
CA PRO A 250 8.85 -11.77 7.67
C PRO A 250 8.56 -10.62 6.71
N ALA A 251 9.50 -10.32 5.81
CA ALA A 251 9.29 -9.28 4.81
C ALA A 251 10.00 -9.63 3.50
N VAL A 252 9.37 -9.23 2.41
CA VAL A 252 9.96 -9.20 1.07
C VAL A 252 10.20 -7.75 0.73
N VAL A 253 11.47 -7.37 0.56
CA VAL A 253 11.87 -6.06 0.07
C VAL A 253 12.52 -6.28 -1.30
N GLU A 254 11.83 -5.90 -2.37
CA GLU A 254 12.20 -6.25 -3.73
C GLU A 254 12.26 -5.02 -4.63
N VAL A 255 13.33 -4.93 -5.43
CA VAL A 255 13.44 -3.91 -6.48
C VAL A 255 12.86 -4.46 -7.78
N CYS A 256 11.83 -3.83 -8.28
CA CYS A 256 11.14 -4.19 -9.51
C CYS A 256 11.91 -3.61 -10.72
N VAL A 257 12.72 -4.46 -11.36
CA VAL A 257 13.59 -4.05 -12.47
C VAL A 257 12.77 -3.54 -13.67
N GLY A 258 13.25 -2.49 -14.33
CA GLY A 258 12.58 -1.88 -15.49
C GLY A 258 11.41 -0.96 -15.14
N THR A 259 11.18 -0.68 -13.85
CA THR A 259 10.05 0.15 -13.43
C THR A 259 10.47 1.58 -13.07
N LYS A 260 9.51 2.50 -13.23
CA LYS A 260 9.60 3.87 -12.74
C LYS A 260 8.61 4.08 -11.61
N HIS A 261 8.85 5.07 -10.75
CA HIS A 261 7.90 5.43 -9.70
C HIS A 261 6.47 5.60 -10.27
N GLY A 262 5.49 4.93 -9.67
CA GLY A 262 4.10 4.95 -10.16
C GLY A 262 3.73 3.81 -11.12
N TRP A 263 4.51 2.75 -11.25
CA TRP A 263 4.28 1.69 -12.27
C TRP A 263 3.04 0.79 -12.06
N CYS A 264 2.43 0.79 -10.86
CA CYS A 264 1.36 -0.17 -10.54
C CYS A 264 -0.05 0.25 -10.98
N PRO A 265 -0.51 1.52 -10.83
CA PRO A 265 -1.85 1.88 -11.25
C PRO A 265 -2.01 1.81 -12.77
N PRO A 266 -3.10 1.18 -13.28
CA PRO A 266 -3.25 0.93 -14.73
C PRO A 266 -3.44 2.19 -15.57
N ASP A 267 -3.79 3.31 -14.96
CA ASP A 267 -3.90 4.63 -15.60
C ASP A 267 -2.61 5.45 -15.54
N SER A 268 -1.54 4.89 -14.98
CA SER A 268 -0.26 5.57 -14.92
C SER A 268 0.44 5.60 -16.28
N ARG A 269 1.05 6.72 -16.63
CA ARG A 269 1.87 6.87 -17.85
C ARG A 269 3.11 5.96 -17.87
N VAL A 270 3.51 5.45 -16.70
CA VAL A 270 4.66 4.56 -16.54
C VAL A 270 4.22 3.16 -16.10
N TYR A 271 2.95 2.81 -16.33
CA TYR A 271 2.41 1.50 -16.02
C TYR A 271 3.27 0.39 -16.65
N ASN A 272 3.67 -0.56 -15.83
CA ASN A 272 4.40 -1.74 -16.26
C ASN A 272 3.58 -2.98 -15.90
N HIS A 273 2.86 -3.51 -16.87
CA HIS A 273 1.92 -4.63 -16.71
C HIS A 273 2.56 -5.81 -15.97
N ASP A 274 3.68 -6.32 -16.48
CA ASP A 274 4.29 -7.56 -15.97
C ASP A 274 4.77 -7.40 -14.53
N GLN A 275 5.37 -6.28 -14.20
CA GLN A 275 5.81 -5.99 -12.84
C GLN A 275 4.63 -5.70 -11.91
N ALA A 276 3.57 -5.03 -12.40
CA ALA A 276 2.36 -4.79 -11.62
C ALA A 276 1.63 -6.09 -11.30
N GLU A 277 1.56 -7.04 -12.25
CA GLU A 277 0.98 -8.36 -12.02
C GLU A 277 1.83 -9.21 -11.07
N TRP A 278 3.16 -9.17 -11.20
CA TRP A 278 4.05 -9.81 -10.24
C TRP A 278 3.81 -9.25 -8.81
N ALA A 279 3.84 -7.93 -8.66
CA ALA A 279 3.65 -7.26 -7.37
C ALA A 279 2.27 -7.55 -6.78
N TRP A 280 1.22 -7.58 -7.62
CA TRP A 280 -0.13 -7.96 -7.24
C TRP A 280 -0.20 -9.39 -6.69
N ASN A 281 0.37 -10.35 -7.42
CA ASN A 281 0.37 -11.75 -6.99
C ASN A 281 1.20 -11.96 -5.73
N ALA A 282 2.32 -11.25 -5.58
CA ALA A 282 3.13 -11.28 -4.36
C ALA A 282 2.33 -10.76 -3.15
N ALA A 283 1.61 -9.64 -3.30
CA ALA A 283 0.74 -9.13 -2.24
C ALA A 283 -0.38 -10.10 -1.87
N LEU A 284 -1.06 -10.69 -2.87
CA LEU A 284 -2.08 -11.71 -2.63
C LEU A 284 -1.50 -12.94 -1.92
N GLY A 285 -0.24 -13.31 -2.22
CA GLY A 285 0.48 -14.36 -1.51
C GLY A 285 0.64 -14.06 -0.02
N VAL A 286 1.13 -12.85 0.30
CA VAL A 286 1.26 -12.39 1.69
C VAL A 286 -0.10 -12.34 2.39
N PHE A 287 -1.13 -11.79 1.74
CA PHE A 287 -2.47 -11.66 2.32
C PHE A 287 -3.10 -13.02 2.58
N ARG A 288 -3.07 -13.95 1.62
CA ARG A 288 -3.63 -15.30 1.81
C ARG A 288 -3.00 -16.04 2.98
N THR A 289 -1.68 -15.97 3.11
CA THR A 289 -0.95 -16.66 4.19
C THR A 289 -1.23 -16.03 5.56
N ALA A 290 -1.26 -14.70 5.63
CA ALA A 290 -1.32 -14.00 6.91
C ALA A 290 -2.74 -13.72 7.42
N LEU A 291 -3.75 -13.80 6.54
CA LEU A 291 -5.16 -13.56 6.86
C LEU A 291 -6.01 -14.84 6.81
N ALA A 292 -5.37 -16.01 6.76
CA ALA A 292 -6.06 -17.31 6.72
C ALA A 292 -6.87 -17.57 7.99
#